data_9425a3fb7130194aeced5b755bda6777
#
_entry.id   9425a3fb7130194aeced5b755bda6777
#
_cell.length_a   1.000
_cell.length_b   1.000
_cell.length_c   1.000
_cell.angle_alpha   90.00
_cell.angle_beta   90.00
_cell.angle_gamma   90.00
#
_symmetry.space_group_name_H-M   'P 1'
#
loop_
_entity.id
_entity.type
_entity.pdbx_description
1 polymer ?
#
loop_
_entity_poly.entity_id
_entity_poly.type
_entity_poly.pdbx_seq_one_letter_code
_entity_poly.pdbx_strand_id
1 'polypeptide(L)'
;MTITQEATKTVQQLFDLSGRVAIITGGSIGLGRQMAEALAEMGANLVLCARKKERCEEAAHEIEKLGVRALAAGCDVKDQASVQQMVDAAISHFGRLDILINNAGISWGAPTEKMTLDEWNKVIETNLTGTFLCAQAAGRIMLKQERGKIINMASVAGIRGAPPETVEAIAYHASKGGVISFTHDLAVKWARHNIQVNAIAPGWFPTHMSQRVLDYKKDYLLSHIPARRFGADHDLKGAAVFLASDASAYVSGHVLVVDGGQSA
;
A
#
# COMPACT_ATOMS: atom_id res chain seq x y z
N MET A 1 -24.57 29.50 2.62
CA MET A 1 -23.25 28.86 2.84
C MET A 1 -22.23 29.80 2.25
N THR A 2 -21.41 30.43 3.07
CA THR A 2 -20.31 31.29 2.63
C THR A 2 -19.18 30.37 2.20
N ILE A 3 -18.89 30.32 0.91
CA ILE A 3 -17.72 29.62 0.37
C ILE A 3 -16.52 30.45 0.80
N THR A 4 -15.84 30.04 1.87
CA THR A 4 -14.51 30.56 2.20
C THR A 4 -13.59 30.11 1.06
N GLN A 5 -13.13 31.03 0.23
CA GLN A 5 -12.06 30.78 -0.75
C GLN A 5 -10.81 30.41 0.06
N GLU A 6 -10.50 29.11 0.14
CA GLU A 6 -9.16 28.68 0.55
C GLU A 6 -8.13 29.26 -0.44
N ALA A 7 -7.01 29.75 0.08
CA ALA A 7 -5.95 30.28 -0.78
C ALA A 7 -5.48 29.18 -1.76
N THR A 8 -5.38 29.51 -3.02
CA THR A 8 -4.98 28.58 -4.09
C THR A 8 -3.57 28.05 -3.82
N LYS A 9 -3.44 26.74 -3.61
CA LYS A 9 -2.13 26.06 -3.42
C LYS A 9 -1.41 25.90 -4.76
N THR A 10 -0.11 26.09 -4.76
CA THR A 10 0.75 25.68 -5.91
C THR A 10 0.80 24.16 -6.05
N VAL A 11 1.18 23.65 -7.22
CA VAL A 11 1.35 22.20 -7.41
C VAL A 11 2.36 21.62 -6.41
N GLN A 12 3.47 22.30 -6.16
CA GLN A 12 4.47 21.88 -5.17
C GLN A 12 3.86 21.75 -3.76
N GLN A 13 3.05 22.74 -3.34
CA GLN A 13 2.34 22.69 -2.05
C GLN A 13 1.30 21.57 -1.97
N LEU A 14 0.70 21.18 -3.10
CA LEU A 14 -0.24 20.06 -3.13
C LEU A 14 0.44 18.71 -2.87
N PHE A 15 1.69 18.55 -3.27
CA PHE A 15 2.48 17.34 -3.06
C PHE A 15 3.30 17.33 -1.77
N ASP A 16 3.37 18.44 -1.04
CA ASP A 16 4.11 18.54 0.23
C ASP A 16 3.49 17.66 1.32
N LEU A 17 4.32 16.80 1.91
CA LEU A 17 3.95 15.91 3.02
C LEU A 17 4.63 16.31 4.34
N SER A 18 5.27 17.47 4.41
CA SER A 18 5.96 17.94 5.61
C SER A 18 5.05 17.92 6.83
N GLY A 19 5.52 17.27 7.91
CA GLY A 19 4.79 17.11 9.16
C GLY A 19 3.64 16.09 9.12
N ARG A 20 3.35 15.43 8.00
CA ARG A 20 2.43 14.29 7.94
C ARG A 20 3.10 13.05 8.53
N VAL A 21 2.28 12.14 9.02
CA VAL A 21 2.70 10.85 9.58
C VAL A 21 2.07 9.72 8.78
N ALA A 22 2.91 8.82 8.25
CA ALA A 22 2.47 7.68 7.46
C ALA A 22 2.85 6.35 8.11
N ILE A 23 1.91 5.43 8.24
CA ILE A 23 2.18 4.01 8.54
C ILE A 23 2.26 3.25 7.23
N ILE A 24 3.33 2.43 7.06
CA ILE A 24 3.51 1.57 5.90
C ILE A 24 3.71 0.13 6.35
N THR A 25 2.70 -0.72 6.11
CA THR A 25 2.81 -2.14 6.44
C THR A 25 3.67 -2.86 5.40
N GLY A 26 4.59 -3.72 5.85
CA GLY A 26 5.60 -4.32 4.97
C GLY A 26 6.59 -3.28 4.42
N GLY A 27 6.83 -2.18 5.15
CA GLY A 27 7.60 -1.03 4.70
C GLY A 27 9.13 -1.21 4.72
N SER A 28 9.64 -2.37 5.16
CA SER A 28 11.08 -2.59 5.30
C SER A 28 11.79 -3.04 4.01
N ILE A 29 11.07 -3.60 3.04
CA ILE A 29 11.64 -4.14 1.79
C ILE A 29 10.68 -3.94 0.60
N GLY A 30 11.21 -4.08 -0.62
CA GLY A 30 10.43 -4.10 -1.87
C GLY A 30 9.57 -2.85 -2.07
N LEU A 31 8.34 -3.03 -2.57
CA LEU A 31 7.45 -1.91 -2.91
C LEU A 31 7.11 -1.02 -1.70
N GLY A 32 6.94 -1.62 -0.51
CA GLY A 32 6.72 -0.86 0.71
C GLY A 32 7.88 0.07 1.05
N ARG A 33 9.11 -0.38 0.87
CA ARG A 33 10.31 0.43 1.08
C ARG A 33 10.42 1.57 0.05
N GLN A 34 10.16 1.30 -1.22
CA GLN A 34 10.16 2.31 -2.29
C GLN A 34 9.15 3.43 -2.02
N MET A 35 7.93 3.06 -1.58
CA MET A 35 6.90 4.04 -1.21
C MET A 35 7.27 4.79 0.07
N ALA A 36 7.92 4.13 1.05
CA ALA A 36 8.41 4.78 2.25
C ALA A 36 9.44 5.88 1.92
N GLU A 37 10.41 5.56 1.07
CA GLU A 37 11.39 6.54 0.58
C GLU A 37 10.72 7.72 -0.12
N ALA A 38 9.75 7.45 -1.00
CA ALA A 38 9.04 8.50 -1.72
C ALA A 38 8.30 9.47 -0.79
N LEU A 39 7.62 8.94 0.24
CA LEU A 39 6.91 9.78 1.21
C LEU A 39 7.91 10.57 2.09
N ALA A 40 9.04 9.97 2.46
CA ALA A 40 10.10 10.64 3.21
C ALA A 40 10.78 11.76 2.39
N GLU A 41 11.06 11.53 1.12
CA GLU A 41 11.58 12.53 0.17
C GLU A 41 10.67 13.76 0.08
N MET A 42 9.36 13.59 0.32
CA MET A 42 8.35 14.66 0.37
C MET A 42 8.08 15.19 1.78
N GLY A 43 8.88 14.81 2.77
CA GLY A 43 8.87 15.34 4.13
C GLY A 43 7.98 14.64 5.15
N ALA A 44 7.39 13.47 4.82
CA ALA A 44 6.58 12.71 5.76
C ALA A 44 7.41 11.97 6.80
N ASN A 45 6.98 11.98 8.05
CA ASN A 45 7.46 11.09 9.09
C ASN A 45 6.83 9.70 8.94
N LEU A 46 7.59 8.64 9.25
CA LEU A 46 7.17 7.29 8.93
C LEU A 46 7.09 6.36 10.13
N VAL A 47 6.14 5.44 10.09
CA VAL A 47 6.15 4.21 10.88
C VAL A 47 6.27 3.04 9.91
N LEU A 48 7.40 2.36 9.95
CA LEU A 48 7.64 1.16 9.15
C LEU A 48 7.32 -0.07 9.99
N CYS A 49 6.45 -0.93 9.50
CA CYS A 49 6.13 -2.13 10.24
C CYS A 49 6.25 -3.41 9.41
N ALA A 50 6.70 -4.46 10.06
CA ALA A 50 6.73 -5.83 9.57
C ALA A 50 6.86 -6.81 10.75
N ARG A 51 6.69 -8.11 10.49
CA ARG A 51 6.87 -9.16 11.53
C ARG A 51 8.28 -9.19 12.12
N LYS A 52 9.32 -8.88 11.31
CA LYS A 52 10.71 -8.77 11.75
C LYS A 52 11.03 -7.30 12.00
N LYS A 53 10.97 -6.90 13.27
CA LYS A 53 11.17 -5.51 13.69
C LYS A 53 12.58 -5.00 13.33
N GLU A 54 13.58 -5.87 13.43
CA GLU A 54 14.98 -5.56 13.17
C GLU A 54 15.17 -5.00 11.74
N ARG A 55 14.49 -5.57 10.74
CA ARG A 55 14.51 -5.06 9.36
C ARG A 55 13.84 -3.70 9.23
N CYS A 56 12.84 -3.42 10.06
CA CYS A 56 12.20 -2.10 10.08
C CYS A 56 13.11 -1.07 10.75
N GLU A 57 13.91 -1.46 11.74
CA GLU A 57 14.91 -0.59 12.39
C GLU A 57 16.01 -0.19 11.41
N GLU A 58 16.56 -1.15 10.66
CA GLU A 58 17.51 -0.87 9.59
C GLU A 58 16.93 0.08 8.55
N ALA A 59 15.70 -0.19 8.10
CA ALA A 59 15.02 0.64 7.13
C ALA A 59 14.72 2.05 7.66
N ALA A 60 14.30 2.17 8.91
CA ALA A 60 14.03 3.46 9.56
C ALA A 60 15.31 4.32 9.64
N HIS A 61 16.42 3.71 10.04
CA HIS A 61 17.72 4.41 10.09
C HIS A 61 18.12 4.99 8.71
N GLU A 62 17.93 4.24 7.63
CA GLU A 62 18.21 4.76 6.28
C GLU A 62 17.23 5.89 5.87
N ILE A 63 15.96 5.78 6.24
CA ILE A 63 14.96 6.81 5.98
C ILE A 63 15.27 8.11 6.72
N GLU A 64 15.74 8.04 7.95
CA GLU A 64 16.09 9.22 8.75
C GLU A 64 17.21 10.08 8.12
N LYS A 65 18.05 9.48 7.27
CA LYS A 65 19.07 10.21 6.49
C LYS A 65 18.45 11.19 5.48
N LEU A 66 17.16 11.03 5.17
CA LEU A 66 16.41 11.97 4.31
C LEU A 66 15.88 13.19 5.09
N GLY A 67 16.19 13.32 6.39
CA GLY A 67 15.82 14.47 7.21
C GLY A 67 14.44 14.39 7.87
N VAL A 68 13.78 13.23 7.84
CA VAL A 68 12.50 12.96 8.51
C VAL A 68 12.70 12.03 9.71
N ARG A 69 11.67 11.89 10.55
CA ARG A 69 11.68 10.94 11.67
C ARG A 69 11.07 9.62 11.23
N ALA A 70 11.65 8.49 11.66
CA ALA A 70 11.11 7.17 11.37
C ALA A 70 11.05 6.30 12.63
N LEU A 71 9.96 5.56 12.79
CA LEU A 71 9.72 4.60 13.87
C LEU A 71 9.60 3.20 13.28
N ALA A 72 10.30 2.23 13.86
CA ALA A 72 10.16 0.81 13.53
C ALA A 72 9.19 0.12 14.49
N ALA A 73 8.24 -0.63 13.95
CA ALA A 73 7.28 -1.41 14.72
C ALA A 73 7.28 -2.89 14.28
N GLY A 74 7.30 -3.80 15.25
CA GLY A 74 6.98 -5.21 15.01
C GLY A 74 5.46 -5.35 14.87
N CYS A 75 4.96 -5.91 13.76
CA CYS A 75 3.53 -6.10 13.58
C CYS A 75 3.24 -7.30 12.67
N ASP A 76 2.40 -8.23 13.15
CA ASP A 76 1.68 -9.16 12.28
C ASP A 76 0.30 -8.57 11.96
N VAL A 77 0.09 -8.22 10.69
CA VAL A 77 -1.18 -7.59 10.25
C VAL A 77 -2.40 -8.49 10.42
N LYS A 78 -2.23 -9.80 10.63
CA LYS A 78 -3.30 -10.75 10.91
C LYS A 78 -3.78 -10.69 12.36
N ASP A 79 -2.98 -10.15 13.25
CA ASP A 79 -3.28 -10.04 14.68
C ASP A 79 -3.79 -8.63 15.00
N GLN A 80 -5.05 -8.56 15.41
CA GLN A 80 -5.72 -7.31 15.75
C GLN A 80 -5.01 -6.55 16.90
N ALA A 81 -4.50 -7.27 17.91
CA ALA A 81 -3.79 -6.65 19.03
C ALA A 81 -2.45 -6.05 18.57
N SER A 82 -1.71 -6.76 17.74
CA SER A 82 -0.46 -6.29 17.13
C SER A 82 -0.67 -5.05 16.25
N VAL A 83 -1.74 -5.04 15.47
CA VAL A 83 -2.13 -3.87 14.65
C VAL A 83 -2.49 -2.67 15.52
N GLN A 84 -3.25 -2.87 16.61
CA GLN A 84 -3.59 -1.77 17.53
C GLN A 84 -2.34 -1.20 18.20
N GLN A 85 -1.42 -2.06 18.68
CA GLN A 85 -0.15 -1.62 19.27
C GLN A 85 0.70 -0.79 18.30
N MET A 86 0.74 -1.15 17.02
CA MET A 86 1.43 -0.38 16.00
C MET A 86 0.84 1.03 15.83
N VAL A 87 -0.49 1.14 15.78
CA VAL A 87 -1.17 2.44 15.68
C VAL A 87 -0.98 3.27 16.94
N ASP A 88 -1.08 2.66 18.12
CA ASP A 88 -0.87 3.34 19.40
C ASP A 88 0.58 3.87 19.52
N ALA A 89 1.56 3.09 19.06
CA ALA A 89 2.96 3.53 19.00
C ALA A 89 3.14 4.74 18.06
N ALA A 90 2.48 4.74 16.90
CA ALA A 90 2.49 5.88 15.99
C ALA A 90 1.93 7.16 16.65
N ILE A 91 0.78 7.05 17.31
CA ILE A 91 0.15 8.18 18.01
C ILE A 91 0.97 8.64 19.21
N SER A 92 1.51 7.72 20.02
CA SER A 92 2.38 8.08 21.14
C SER A 92 3.63 8.82 20.71
N HIS A 93 4.21 8.45 19.55
CA HIS A 93 5.49 9.02 19.08
C HIS A 93 5.32 10.32 18.29
N PHE A 94 4.25 10.42 17.47
CA PHE A 94 4.06 11.53 16.54
C PHE A 94 2.83 12.40 16.83
N GLY A 95 1.89 11.96 17.67
CA GLY A 95 0.68 12.67 18.02
C GLY A 95 -0.44 12.65 16.98
N ARG A 96 -0.20 12.09 15.79
CA ARG A 96 -1.15 12.07 14.67
C ARG A 96 -0.90 10.89 13.73
N LEU A 97 -1.89 10.62 12.87
CA LEU A 97 -1.75 9.65 11.77
C LEU A 97 -2.52 10.18 10.55
N ASP A 98 -1.81 10.48 9.47
CA ASP A 98 -2.38 11.10 8.26
C ASP A 98 -2.54 10.12 7.11
N ILE A 99 -1.62 9.16 7.00
CA ILE A 99 -1.51 8.27 5.84
C ILE A 99 -1.35 6.83 6.33
N LEU A 100 -2.10 5.92 5.73
CA LEU A 100 -1.89 4.46 5.87
C LEU A 100 -1.64 3.86 4.48
N ILE A 101 -0.51 3.16 4.32
CA ILE A 101 -0.27 2.31 3.16
C ILE A 101 -0.35 0.84 3.59
N ASN A 102 -1.43 0.18 3.22
CA ASN A 102 -1.63 -1.25 3.40
C ASN A 102 -0.87 -2.02 2.31
N ASN A 103 0.43 -2.27 2.54
CA ASN A 103 1.27 -2.94 1.56
C ASN A 103 1.66 -4.37 1.97
N ALA A 104 1.59 -4.73 3.24
CA ALA A 104 1.88 -6.09 3.68
C ALA A 104 1.07 -7.13 2.90
N GLY A 105 1.74 -8.13 2.37
CA GLY A 105 1.09 -9.16 1.58
C GLY A 105 2.01 -10.32 1.27
N ILE A 106 1.40 -11.44 0.89
CA ILE A 106 2.06 -12.67 0.45
C ILE A 106 1.35 -13.23 -0.77
N SER A 107 2.05 -14.08 -1.51
CA SER A 107 1.48 -14.91 -2.56
C SER A 107 1.79 -16.39 -2.28
N TRP A 108 0.90 -17.26 -2.76
CA TRP A 108 1.12 -18.71 -2.76
C TRP A 108 0.69 -19.27 -4.11
N GLY A 109 1.56 -20.07 -4.71
CA GLY A 109 1.31 -20.70 -6.01
C GLY A 109 0.99 -22.18 -5.85
N ALA A 110 -0.19 -22.58 -6.32
CA ALA A 110 -0.60 -23.98 -6.43
C ALA A 110 -1.73 -24.10 -7.48
N PRO A 111 -1.83 -25.21 -8.21
CA PRO A 111 -3.01 -25.54 -9.00
C PRO A 111 -4.27 -25.44 -8.14
N THR A 112 -5.33 -24.85 -8.67
CA THR A 112 -6.54 -24.53 -7.88
C THR A 112 -7.14 -25.77 -7.21
N GLU A 113 -7.18 -26.89 -7.90
CA GLU A 113 -7.73 -28.17 -7.42
C GLU A 113 -6.84 -28.87 -6.37
N LYS A 114 -5.61 -28.38 -6.16
CA LYS A 114 -4.65 -28.90 -5.18
C LYS A 114 -4.38 -27.96 -4.02
N MET A 115 -4.84 -26.71 -4.11
CA MET A 115 -4.64 -25.72 -3.05
C MET A 115 -5.37 -26.14 -1.78
N THR A 116 -4.64 -26.22 -0.69
CA THR A 116 -5.24 -26.52 0.63
C THR A 116 -5.95 -25.30 1.20
N LEU A 117 -6.91 -25.53 2.11
CA LEU A 117 -7.59 -24.44 2.80
C LEU A 117 -6.62 -23.60 3.65
N ASP A 118 -5.61 -24.21 4.23
CA ASP A 118 -4.58 -23.51 5.01
C ASP A 118 -3.75 -22.55 4.15
N GLU A 119 -3.37 -22.96 2.94
CA GLU A 119 -2.64 -22.11 1.98
C GLU A 119 -3.53 -20.95 1.52
N TRP A 120 -4.80 -21.21 1.22
CA TRP A 120 -5.80 -20.21 0.91
C TRP A 120 -5.95 -19.21 2.06
N ASN A 121 -6.24 -19.68 3.27
CA ASN A 121 -6.48 -18.86 4.45
C ASN A 121 -5.24 -17.99 4.77
N LYS A 122 -4.04 -18.53 4.69
CA LYS A 122 -2.80 -17.78 4.91
C LYS A 122 -2.68 -16.55 4.02
N VAL A 123 -3.10 -16.65 2.75
CA VAL A 123 -3.08 -15.51 1.81
C VAL A 123 -4.21 -14.54 2.11
N ILE A 124 -5.42 -15.01 2.32
CA ILE A 124 -6.60 -14.18 2.61
C ILE A 124 -6.41 -13.41 3.93
N GLU A 125 -5.99 -14.08 4.98
CA GLU A 125 -5.75 -13.47 6.29
C GLU A 125 -4.71 -12.35 6.22
N THR A 126 -3.62 -12.57 5.48
CA THR A 126 -2.58 -11.55 5.38
C THR A 126 -3.01 -10.39 4.49
N ASN A 127 -3.52 -10.69 3.26
CA ASN A 127 -3.71 -9.67 2.24
C ASN A 127 -5.02 -8.90 2.39
N LEU A 128 -6.10 -9.56 2.83
CA LEU A 128 -7.43 -8.96 2.90
C LEU A 128 -7.83 -8.66 4.33
N THR A 129 -7.80 -9.64 5.24
CA THR A 129 -8.14 -9.42 6.65
C THR A 129 -7.16 -8.44 7.28
N GLY A 130 -5.84 -8.58 7.03
CA GLY A 130 -4.83 -7.65 7.52
C GLY A 130 -5.04 -6.21 7.01
N THR A 131 -5.39 -6.04 5.73
CA THR A 131 -5.77 -4.73 5.17
C THR A 131 -6.97 -4.12 5.91
N PHE A 132 -8.00 -4.92 6.18
CA PHE A 132 -9.17 -4.48 6.96
C PHE A 132 -8.79 -4.08 8.39
N LEU A 133 -8.03 -4.90 9.12
CA LEU A 133 -7.64 -4.62 10.50
C LEU A 133 -6.82 -3.32 10.60
N CYS A 134 -5.84 -3.13 9.72
CA CYS A 134 -5.04 -1.91 9.67
C CYS A 134 -5.88 -0.69 9.31
N ALA A 135 -6.75 -0.79 8.29
CA ALA A 135 -7.65 0.30 7.92
C ALA A 135 -8.63 0.65 9.04
N GLN A 136 -9.16 -0.34 9.76
CA GLN A 136 -10.05 -0.12 10.90
C GLN A 136 -9.34 0.61 12.05
N ALA A 137 -8.14 0.17 12.43
CA ALA A 137 -7.39 0.77 13.54
C ALA A 137 -6.95 2.20 13.20
N ALA A 138 -6.35 2.43 12.03
CA ALA A 138 -5.97 3.76 11.55
C ALA A 138 -7.20 4.66 11.35
N GLY A 139 -8.27 4.11 10.82
CA GLY A 139 -9.51 4.83 10.56
C GLY A 139 -10.16 5.41 11.81
N ARG A 140 -10.09 4.73 12.96
CA ARG A 140 -10.57 5.26 14.24
C ARG A 140 -9.87 6.58 14.63
N ILE A 141 -8.59 6.72 14.27
CA ILE A 141 -7.83 7.95 14.49
C ILE A 141 -8.21 9.00 13.44
N MET A 142 -8.21 8.61 12.15
CA MET A 142 -8.51 9.52 11.04
C MET A 142 -9.92 10.08 11.10
N LEU A 143 -10.91 9.30 11.55
CA LEU A 143 -12.29 9.75 11.77
C LEU A 143 -12.38 10.82 12.86
N LYS A 144 -11.60 10.70 13.95
CA LYS A 144 -11.53 11.75 14.99
C LYS A 144 -10.80 13.00 14.52
N GLN A 145 -9.83 12.85 13.59
CA GLN A 145 -9.09 13.95 12.99
C GLN A 145 -9.86 14.62 11.84
N GLU A 146 -10.96 14.00 11.36
CA GLU A 146 -11.71 14.39 10.16
C GLU A 146 -10.79 14.57 8.94
N ARG A 147 -9.76 13.73 8.86
CA ARG A 147 -8.78 13.74 7.78
C ARG A 147 -8.00 12.45 7.74
N GLY A 148 -7.73 11.94 6.52
CA GLY A 148 -6.85 10.79 6.31
C GLY A 148 -6.71 10.37 4.86
N LYS A 149 -5.65 9.65 4.57
CA LYS A 149 -5.38 8.99 3.28
C LYS A 149 -5.10 7.51 3.53
N ILE A 150 -5.86 6.65 2.89
CA ILE A 150 -5.63 5.20 2.93
C ILE A 150 -5.32 4.72 1.51
N ILE A 151 -4.18 4.06 1.36
CA ILE A 151 -3.70 3.51 0.10
C ILE A 151 -3.57 2.00 0.27
N ASN A 152 -4.39 1.24 -0.42
CA ASN A 152 -4.38 -0.21 -0.37
C ASN A 152 -3.57 -0.77 -1.55
N MET A 153 -2.61 -1.66 -1.29
CA MET A 153 -1.89 -2.33 -2.36
C MET A 153 -2.72 -3.47 -2.92
N ALA A 154 -3.39 -3.19 -4.04
CA ALA A 154 -4.04 -4.18 -4.88
C ALA A 154 -3.01 -4.90 -5.79
N SER A 155 -3.38 -5.26 -6.97
CA SER A 155 -2.55 -5.82 -8.05
C SER A 155 -3.38 -5.88 -9.33
N VAL A 156 -2.76 -5.92 -10.49
CA VAL A 156 -3.43 -6.33 -11.73
C VAL A 156 -4.07 -7.71 -11.62
N ALA A 157 -3.57 -8.56 -10.74
CA ALA A 157 -4.17 -9.85 -10.40
C ALA A 157 -5.56 -9.75 -9.74
N GLY A 158 -5.91 -8.60 -9.15
CA GLY A 158 -7.26 -8.35 -8.64
C GLY A 158 -8.23 -7.80 -9.69
N ILE A 159 -7.72 -7.40 -10.86
CA ILE A 159 -8.50 -6.79 -11.95
C ILE A 159 -8.84 -7.84 -13.02
N ARG A 160 -7.89 -8.75 -13.30
CA ARG A 160 -8.03 -9.77 -14.34
C ARG A 160 -7.48 -11.12 -13.91
N GLY A 161 -7.95 -12.19 -14.56
CA GLY A 161 -7.35 -13.51 -14.44
C GLY A 161 -5.97 -13.57 -15.09
N ALA A 162 -5.25 -14.66 -14.79
CA ALA A 162 -3.99 -14.99 -15.43
C ALA A 162 -4.03 -16.43 -15.93
N PRO A 163 -3.46 -16.73 -17.13
CA PRO A 163 -3.36 -18.10 -17.59
C PRO A 163 -2.36 -18.88 -16.73
N PRO A 164 -2.49 -20.22 -16.64
CA PRO A 164 -1.61 -21.06 -15.81
C PRO A 164 -0.12 -20.90 -16.17
N GLU A 165 0.16 -20.63 -17.44
CA GLU A 165 1.49 -20.38 -17.94
C GLU A 165 2.13 -19.15 -17.30
N THR A 166 1.32 -18.21 -16.80
CA THR A 166 1.79 -17.00 -16.08
C THR A 166 2.00 -17.32 -14.61
N VAL A 167 0.92 -17.65 -13.89
CA VAL A 167 0.96 -17.93 -12.46
C VAL A 167 -0.32 -18.63 -12.00
N GLU A 168 -0.17 -19.65 -11.16
CA GLU A 168 -1.27 -20.32 -10.48
C GLU A 168 -1.34 -19.82 -9.03
N ALA A 169 -2.09 -18.74 -8.79
CA ALA A 169 -2.15 -18.07 -7.49
C ALA A 169 -3.59 -17.59 -7.17
N ILE A 170 -4.55 -18.52 -7.20
CA ILE A 170 -5.99 -18.21 -7.07
C ILE A 170 -6.31 -17.40 -5.80
N ALA A 171 -5.74 -17.77 -4.64
CA ALA A 171 -5.95 -17.05 -3.38
C ALA A 171 -5.43 -15.61 -3.43
N TYR A 172 -4.30 -15.38 -4.14
CA TYR A 172 -3.76 -14.04 -4.33
C TYR A 172 -4.69 -13.18 -5.19
N HIS A 173 -5.18 -13.72 -6.32
CA HIS A 173 -6.15 -13.02 -7.19
C HIS A 173 -7.41 -12.68 -6.40
N ALA A 174 -8.00 -13.64 -5.68
CA ALA A 174 -9.17 -13.41 -4.85
C ALA A 174 -8.93 -12.35 -3.78
N SER A 175 -7.79 -12.41 -3.08
CA SER A 175 -7.44 -11.43 -2.04
C SER A 175 -7.31 -10.01 -2.61
N LYS A 176 -6.67 -9.86 -3.78
CA LYS A 176 -6.46 -8.55 -4.41
C LYS A 176 -7.73 -7.98 -5.05
N GLY A 177 -8.62 -8.84 -5.58
CA GLY A 177 -9.99 -8.47 -5.96
C GLY A 177 -10.81 -8.00 -4.76
N GLY A 178 -10.72 -8.72 -3.63
CA GLY A 178 -11.32 -8.32 -2.36
C GLY A 178 -10.82 -6.96 -1.85
N VAL A 179 -9.52 -6.68 -1.96
CA VAL A 179 -8.93 -5.37 -1.61
C VAL A 179 -9.49 -4.25 -2.49
N ILE A 180 -9.70 -4.48 -3.78
CA ILE A 180 -10.33 -3.51 -4.69
C ILE A 180 -11.77 -3.19 -4.24
N SER A 181 -12.59 -4.22 -4.02
CA SER A 181 -13.97 -4.06 -3.56
C SER A 181 -14.04 -3.36 -2.20
N PHE A 182 -13.17 -3.75 -1.25
CA PHE A 182 -13.03 -3.11 0.06
C PHE A 182 -12.67 -1.61 -0.08
N THR A 183 -11.77 -1.26 -1.01
CA THR A 183 -11.39 0.13 -1.27
C THR A 183 -12.59 0.96 -1.73
N HIS A 184 -13.38 0.46 -2.66
CA HIS A 184 -14.56 1.16 -3.17
C HIS A 184 -15.59 1.42 -2.06
N ASP A 185 -15.93 0.40 -1.29
CA ASP A 185 -16.95 0.50 -0.24
C ASP A 185 -16.50 1.44 0.89
N LEU A 186 -15.24 1.30 1.33
CA LEU A 186 -14.70 2.15 2.39
C LEU A 186 -14.58 3.62 1.97
N ALA A 187 -14.21 3.88 0.71
CA ALA A 187 -14.14 5.23 0.15
C ALA A 187 -15.48 5.95 0.23
N VAL A 188 -16.57 5.30 -0.17
CA VAL A 188 -17.91 5.88 -0.09
C VAL A 188 -18.32 6.19 1.35
N LYS A 189 -18.01 5.27 2.29
CA LYS A 189 -18.40 5.42 3.70
C LYS A 189 -17.66 6.57 4.40
N TRP A 190 -16.38 6.82 4.05
CA TRP A 190 -15.54 7.74 4.78
C TRP A 190 -15.27 9.07 4.07
N ALA A 191 -15.71 9.23 2.82
CA ALA A 191 -15.54 10.49 2.07
C ALA A 191 -16.10 11.72 2.81
N ARG A 192 -17.25 11.59 3.47
CA ARG A 192 -17.85 12.68 4.27
C ARG A 192 -17.01 13.16 5.46
N HIS A 193 -16.04 12.34 5.88
CA HIS A 193 -15.09 12.66 6.96
C HIS A 193 -13.73 13.12 6.40
N ASN A 194 -13.68 13.53 5.13
CA ASN A 194 -12.45 13.97 4.46
C ASN A 194 -11.35 12.90 4.50
N ILE A 195 -11.73 11.62 4.40
CA ILE A 195 -10.79 10.47 4.30
C ILE A 195 -10.91 9.91 2.90
N GLN A 196 -9.82 10.01 2.13
CA GLN A 196 -9.73 9.41 0.81
C GLN A 196 -9.14 8.01 0.92
N VAL A 197 -9.83 7.04 0.31
CA VAL A 197 -9.39 5.64 0.28
C VAL A 197 -9.21 5.23 -1.17
N ASN A 198 -8.00 4.88 -1.56
CA ASN A 198 -7.66 4.48 -2.92
C ASN A 198 -6.81 3.21 -2.92
N ALA A 199 -6.63 2.62 -4.08
CA ALA A 199 -5.72 1.50 -4.28
C ALA A 199 -4.67 1.80 -5.35
N ILE A 200 -3.50 1.19 -5.22
CA ILE A 200 -2.53 1.05 -6.31
C ILE A 200 -2.58 -0.41 -6.76
N ALA A 201 -2.64 -0.65 -8.06
CA ALA A 201 -2.61 -1.97 -8.67
C ALA A 201 -1.33 -2.12 -9.52
N PRO A 202 -0.21 -2.56 -8.94
CA PRO A 202 1.01 -2.78 -9.68
C PRO A 202 0.90 -3.98 -10.63
N GLY A 203 1.61 -3.90 -11.78
CA GLY A 203 1.97 -5.03 -12.59
C GLY A 203 3.19 -5.78 -12.03
N TRP A 204 4.10 -6.19 -12.92
CA TRP A 204 5.32 -6.92 -12.54
C TRP A 204 6.44 -5.96 -12.12
N PHE A 205 6.83 -6.06 -10.86
CA PHE A 205 7.98 -5.37 -10.26
C PHE A 205 8.95 -6.40 -9.67
N PRO A 206 10.27 -6.25 -9.86
CA PRO A 206 11.26 -7.09 -9.20
C PRO A 206 11.21 -6.87 -7.69
N THR A 207 10.82 -7.91 -6.97
CA THR A 207 10.76 -7.94 -5.51
C THR A 207 11.10 -9.35 -5.04
N HIS A 208 11.40 -9.52 -3.77
CA HIS A 208 11.61 -10.87 -3.22
C HIS A 208 10.44 -11.83 -3.48
N MET A 209 9.20 -11.31 -3.56
CA MET A 209 8.01 -12.12 -3.85
C MET A 209 7.92 -12.56 -5.30
N SER A 210 8.29 -11.71 -6.25
CA SER A 210 8.12 -11.92 -7.69
C SER A 210 9.38 -12.50 -8.37
N GLN A 211 10.55 -12.34 -7.75
CA GLN A 211 11.85 -12.60 -8.35
C GLN A 211 11.92 -13.98 -9.03
N ARG A 212 11.49 -15.04 -8.33
CA ARG A 212 11.51 -16.40 -8.89
C ARG A 212 10.69 -16.50 -10.18
N VAL A 213 9.51 -15.88 -10.24
CA VAL A 213 8.67 -15.92 -11.46
C VAL A 213 9.31 -15.11 -12.57
N LEU A 214 9.87 -13.94 -12.24
CA LEU A 214 10.54 -13.07 -13.20
C LEU A 214 11.77 -13.75 -13.82
N ASP A 215 12.55 -14.48 -13.03
CA ASP A 215 13.74 -15.18 -13.53
C ASP A 215 13.38 -16.30 -14.50
N TYR A 216 12.33 -17.10 -14.18
CA TYR A 216 11.95 -18.25 -15.03
C TYR A 216 11.10 -17.89 -16.25
N LYS A 217 10.33 -16.77 -16.19
CA LYS A 217 9.32 -16.43 -17.21
C LYS A 217 9.56 -15.05 -17.84
N LYS A 218 10.78 -14.53 -17.76
CA LYS A 218 11.14 -13.17 -18.18
C LYS A 218 10.61 -12.81 -19.57
N ASP A 219 11.03 -13.56 -20.58
CA ASP A 219 10.71 -13.25 -21.99
C ASP A 219 9.20 -13.36 -22.25
N TYR A 220 8.56 -14.37 -21.69
CA TYR A 220 7.11 -14.53 -21.77
C TYR A 220 6.39 -13.33 -21.15
N LEU A 221 6.75 -12.94 -19.94
CA LEU A 221 6.11 -11.82 -19.26
C LEU A 221 6.35 -10.49 -19.98
N LEU A 222 7.59 -10.24 -20.42
CA LEU A 222 7.93 -9.03 -21.19
C LEU A 222 7.20 -8.95 -22.52
N SER A 223 6.91 -10.08 -23.18
CA SER A 223 6.13 -10.10 -24.42
C SER A 223 4.68 -9.63 -24.21
N HIS A 224 4.15 -9.77 -22.99
CA HIS A 224 2.78 -9.38 -22.61
C HIS A 224 2.69 -8.01 -21.90
N ILE A 225 3.81 -7.31 -21.71
CA ILE A 225 3.83 -5.95 -21.18
C ILE A 225 4.10 -4.98 -22.34
N PRO A 226 3.16 -4.11 -22.70
CA PRO A 226 3.37 -3.15 -23.82
C PRO A 226 4.62 -2.29 -23.66
N ALA A 227 4.95 -1.85 -22.43
CA ALA A 227 6.17 -1.08 -22.14
C ALA A 227 7.47 -1.91 -22.27
N ARG A 228 7.40 -3.23 -22.51
CA ARG A 228 8.55 -4.14 -22.70
C ARG A 228 9.59 -4.11 -21.59
N ARG A 229 9.20 -3.71 -20.39
CA ARG A 229 10.02 -3.73 -19.19
C ARG A 229 9.19 -4.03 -17.95
N PHE A 230 9.83 -4.51 -16.92
CA PHE A 230 9.25 -4.56 -15.57
C PHE A 230 9.28 -3.16 -14.95
N GLY A 231 8.45 -2.95 -13.93
CA GLY A 231 8.51 -1.75 -13.12
C GLY A 231 9.86 -1.63 -12.39
N ALA A 232 10.37 -0.41 -12.29
CA ALA A 232 11.59 -0.07 -11.57
C ALA A 232 11.25 0.57 -10.21
N ASP A 233 12.26 0.75 -9.36
CA ASP A 233 12.11 1.26 -7.98
C ASP A 233 11.43 2.63 -7.90
N HIS A 234 11.53 3.45 -8.93
CA HIS A 234 10.92 4.78 -8.98
C HIS A 234 9.51 4.81 -9.60
N ASP A 235 9.07 3.74 -10.29
CA ASP A 235 7.80 3.77 -11.02
C ASP A 235 6.55 3.84 -10.11
N LEU A 236 6.67 3.44 -8.83
CA LEU A 236 5.58 3.58 -7.85
C LEU A 236 5.67 4.85 -7.01
N LYS A 237 6.84 5.51 -6.94
CA LYS A 237 7.07 6.66 -6.06
C LYS A 237 6.05 7.78 -6.33
N GLY A 238 5.90 8.19 -7.59
CA GLY A 238 4.96 9.25 -7.96
C GLY A 238 3.51 8.91 -7.65
N ALA A 239 3.09 7.67 -7.91
CA ALA A 239 1.74 7.19 -7.61
C ALA A 239 1.44 7.22 -6.10
N ALA A 240 2.39 6.77 -5.28
CA ALA A 240 2.26 6.78 -3.82
C ALA A 240 2.17 8.20 -3.26
N VAL A 241 3.05 9.11 -3.70
CA VAL A 241 3.04 10.52 -3.27
C VAL A 241 1.75 11.22 -3.72
N PHE A 242 1.29 11.01 -4.96
CA PHE A 242 0.03 11.56 -5.44
C PHE A 242 -1.13 11.16 -4.55
N LEU A 243 -1.32 9.87 -4.29
CA LEU A 243 -2.44 9.39 -3.47
C LEU A 243 -2.31 9.74 -1.99
N ALA A 244 -1.10 9.95 -1.47
CA ALA A 244 -0.83 10.34 -0.09
C ALA A 244 -1.02 11.85 0.16
N SER A 245 -0.99 12.67 -0.87
CA SER A 245 -0.93 14.13 -0.79
C SER A 245 -2.28 14.83 -1.03
N ASP A 246 -2.31 16.15 -0.86
CA ASP A 246 -3.48 16.97 -1.15
C ASP A 246 -3.76 17.05 -2.67
N ALA A 247 -2.80 16.68 -3.53
CA ALA A 247 -3.00 16.59 -4.98
C ALA A 247 -4.11 15.60 -5.37
N SER A 248 -4.41 14.64 -4.51
CA SER A 248 -5.51 13.66 -4.67
C SER A 248 -6.71 13.92 -3.74
N ALA A 249 -6.91 15.15 -3.28
CA ALA A 249 -7.98 15.45 -2.30
C ALA A 249 -9.39 15.14 -2.81
N TYR A 250 -9.61 15.15 -4.14
CA TYR A 250 -10.89 14.81 -4.75
C TYR A 250 -10.89 13.44 -5.45
N VAL A 251 -9.87 12.61 -5.19
CA VAL A 251 -9.75 11.24 -5.70
C VAL A 251 -10.04 10.27 -4.56
N SER A 252 -11.15 9.55 -4.62
CA SER A 252 -11.53 8.54 -3.62
C SER A 252 -12.23 7.36 -4.30
N GLY A 253 -11.91 6.14 -3.89
CA GLY A 253 -12.40 4.90 -4.50
C GLY A 253 -11.67 4.52 -5.79
N HIS A 254 -10.59 5.20 -6.18
CA HIS A 254 -9.87 4.91 -7.40
C HIS A 254 -8.87 3.76 -7.25
N VAL A 255 -8.74 2.94 -8.30
CA VAL A 255 -7.70 1.92 -8.43
C VAL A 255 -6.70 2.40 -9.49
N LEU A 256 -5.58 2.95 -9.04
CA LEU A 256 -4.53 3.45 -9.91
C LEU A 256 -3.66 2.29 -10.38
N VAL A 257 -3.79 1.93 -11.64
CA VAL A 257 -2.99 0.87 -12.27
C VAL A 257 -1.61 1.40 -12.65
N VAL A 258 -0.54 0.65 -12.28
CA VAL A 258 0.86 0.97 -12.60
C VAL A 258 1.52 -0.31 -13.11
N ASP A 259 1.37 -0.61 -14.41
CA ASP A 259 1.68 -1.93 -14.95
C ASP A 259 2.34 -1.93 -16.36
N GLY A 260 2.72 -0.76 -16.87
CA GLY A 260 3.30 -0.63 -18.21
C GLY A 260 2.32 -0.96 -19.35
N GLY A 261 1.02 -0.82 -19.12
CA GLY A 261 -0.05 -1.10 -20.07
C GLY A 261 -0.49 -2.57 -20.12
N GLN A 262 -0.04 -3.41 -19.19
CA GLN A 262 -0.32 -4.86 -19.18
C GLN A 262 -1.81 -5.19 -19.09
N SER A 263 -2.62 -4.36 -18.46
CA SER A 263 -4.05 -4.59 -18.24
C SER A 263 -4.97 -3.66 -19.04
N ALA A 264 -4.42 -2.88 -19.97
CA ALA A 264 -5.19 -2.01 -20.85
C ALA A 264 -5.90 -2.78 -21.98
#